data_db2f912975dc45d96c4b48c74605d88e
#
_entry.id   db2f912975dc45d96c4b48c74605d88e
#
_cell.length_a   1.000
_cell.length_b   1.000
_cell.length_c   1.000
_cell.angle_alpha   90.00
_cell.angle_beta   90.00
_cell.angle_gamma   90.00
#
_symmetry.space_group_name_H-M   'P 1'
#
loop_
_entity.id
_entity.type
_entity.pdbx_description
1 polymer ?
#
loop_
_entity_poly.entity_id
_entity_poly.type
_entity_poly.pdbx_seq_one_letter_code
_entity_poly.pdbx_strand_id
1 'polypeptide(L)'
;MNRLSRWIVWLGAGLFITALPAAARSADPLGYPASIDDGGRVAAVPADQPQVPRDEPAAVLEVRPRAGVDPKRAPPFEVADPSARLTWFHEPVGASPCDKNLVDPAWMGPGEYAYHRSDHCWCSRDHTRVFRSEFLGRVWISGELLVWATSGQSLPALVTASPAGTPSAQAGVIGQPTTSTLFGGGWAAGTMQPGGRVTLGYWFDPTQHGGVEASFFELAENQRQGTFTNQGGSLVLGRPYVNALTGAEAAVLVPPPSAMPADPALLAQTIVAEQSTTLLGAGVLLRGSLDCDLFHRRWLVGGYRYLELQDSVSVTETAVISSATPSGLPRTTAVASDLFDSTTQFQGGEFGIIERWWHERVSLQVLGKVALGASIFDTTIAGSTTTSGTGTTAGGVLAQPTNSGSRASALFGAVGEFGISLDYALWAQCRASVGYTFLWWSTVSRAGAQIDRQVNPTQFPPGTLVGPARPAWTQRTSDFWAQGINLGLEYQF
;
A
#
# COMPACT_ATOMS: atom_id res chain seq x y z
N MET A 1 -17.83 20.34 4.00
CA MET A 1 -16.67 21.25 4.07
C MET A 1 -15.59 20.60 3.22
N ASN A 2 -15.19 21.26 2.15
CA ASN A 2 -14.39 20.70 1.06
C ASN A 2 -13.01 20.22 1.50
N ARG A 3 -12.62 19.00 1.05
CA ARG A 3 -11.32 18.35 1.31
C ARG A 3 -10.10 19.16 0.80
N LEU A 4 -10.29 20.16 -0.04
CA LEU A 4 -9.23 21.08 -0.50
C LEU A 4 -8.60 21.94 0.60
N SER A 5 -9.27 22.14 1.74
CA SER A 5 -8.70 22.89 2.88
C SER A 5 -7.74 22.08 3.76
N ARG A 6 -7.62 20.76 3.58
CA ARG A 6 -6.66 19.92 4.31
C ARG A 6 -5.25 19.95 3.73
N TRP A 7 -5.08 20.31 2.46
CA TRP A 7 -3.77 20.35 1.79
C TRP A 7 -2.87 21.50 2.25
N ILE A 8 -3.45 22.61 2.73
CA ILE A 8 -2.68 23.81 3.12
C ILE A 8 -2.12 23.71 4.55
N VAL A 9 -2.69 22.86 5.39
CA VAL A 9 -2.28 22.73 6.82
C VAL A 9 -1.08 21.82 7.02
N TRP A 10 -0.77 20.91 6.07
CA TRP A 10 0.32 19.93 6.22
C TRP A 10 1.69 20.41 5.73
N LEU A 11 1.77 21.48 4.98
CA LEU A 11 3.05 22.09 4.55
C LEU A 11 3.73 22.96 5.62
N GLY A 12 3.09 23.18 6.76
CA GLY A 12 3.59 24.02 7.86
C GLY A 12 3.98 23.32 9.17
N ALA A 13 3.80 22.00 9.29
CA ALA A 13 4.12 21.29 10.53
C ALA A 13 5.51 20.66 10.44
N GLY A 14 6.48 21.36 11.03
CA GLY A 14 7.85 20.90 11.23
C GLY A 14 7.92 19.61 12.03
N LEU A 15 9.01 18.88 11.81
CA LEU A 15 9.44 17.70 12.55
C LEU A 15 9.24 17.88 14.07
N PHE A 16 8.26 17.17 14.62
CA PHE A 16 8.24 16.82 16.03
C PHE A 16 8.14 15.31 16.16
N ILE A 17 9.27 14.71 16.45
CA ILE A 17 9.35 13.33 16.96
C ILE A 17 8.82 13.39 18.41
N THR A 18 7.56 13.06 18.62
CA THR A 18 7.02 12.79 19.95
C THR A 18 6.92 11.29 20.14
N ALA A 19 7.73 10.79 21.06
CA ALA A 19 7.60 9.43 21.58
C ALA A 19 6.20 9.21 22.15
N LEU A 20 5.50 8.20 21.63
CA LEU A 20 4.23 7.71 22.19
C LEU A 20 4.50 6.98 23.52
N PRO A 21 3.77 7.29 24.60
CA PRO A 21 3.81 6.48 25.79
C PRO A 21 3.02 5.19 25.59
N ALA A 22 3.65 4.07 25.95
CA ALA A 22 3.02 2.76 26.03
C ALA A 22 1.95 2.80 27.15
N ALA A 23 0.67 2.78 26.77
CA ALA A 23 -0.42 2.53 27.69
C ALA A 23 -0.63 1.01 27.82
N ALA A 24 -0.05 0.43 28.85
CA ALA A 24 -0.39 -0.90 29.31
C ALA A 24 -1.83 -0.88 29.84
N ARG A 25 -2.75 -1.59 29.18
CA ARG A 25 -4.02 -2.00 29.78
C ARG A 25 -3.93 -3.49 30.08
N SER A 26 -3.96 -3.79 31.38
CA SER A 26 -4.15 -5.11 31.96
C SER A 26 -5.47 -5.71 31.49
N ALA A 27 -5.42 -6.88 30.90
CA ALA A 27 -6.58 -7.77 30.79
C ALA A 27 -6.34 -8.95 31.70
N ASP A 28 -7.28 -9.18 32.61
CA ASP A 28 -7.34 -10.27 33.59
C ASP A 28 -7.46 -11.64 32.90
N PRO A 29 -6.91 -12.69 33.50
CA PRO A 29 -6.86 -14.02 32.93
C PRO A 29 -8.11 -14.83 33.27
N LEU A 30 -8.77 -15.40 32.29
CA LEU A 30 -9.71 -16.49 32.50
C LEU A 30 -8.92 -17.79 32.67
N GLY A 31 -9.08 -18.37 33.88
CA GLY A 31 -8.41 -19.57 34.30
C GLY A 31 -8.85 -20.81 33.55
N TYR A 32 -7.87 -21.67 33.25
CA TYR A 32 -8.07 -23.11 33.03
C TYR A 32 -7.53 -23.88 34.22
N PRO A 33 -8.22 -24.94 34.69
CA PRO A 33 -7.78 -25.70 35.85
C PRO A 33 -6.57 -26.57 35.50
N ALA A 34 -5.53 -26.47 36.28
CA ALA A 34 -4.44 -27.43 36.29
C ALA A 34 -4.90 -28.75 36.92
N SER A 35 -4.78 -29.84 36.18
CA SER A 35 -4.82 -31.19 36.74
C SER A 35 -3.46 -31.47 37.37
N ILE A 36 -3.50 -31.68 38.69
CA ILE A 36 -2.36 -32.19 39.46
C ILE A 36 -2.44 -33.71 39.37
N ASP A 37 -1.35 -34.38 38.93
CA ASP A 37 -1.17 -35.81 39.15
C ASP A 37 0.07 -36.02 40.02
N ASP A 38 -0.12 -36.85 41.02
CA ASP A 38 0.83 -37.17 42.08
C ASP A 38 2.07 -37.92 41.57
N GLY A 39 3.23 -37.50 41.95
CA GLY A 39 4.41 -38.34 41.83
C GLY A 39 5.70 -37.58 41.57
N GLY A 40 6.24 -36.93 42.58
CA GLY A 40 7.55 -36.29 42.53
C GLY A 40 8.68 -37.25 42.18
N ARG A 41 9.35 -36.94 41.06
CA ARG A 41 10.80 -37.19 40.85
C ARG A 41 11.30 -36.39 39.67
N VAL A 42 12.22 -35.51 39.96
CA VAL A 42 13.01 -34.76 38.95
C VAL A 42 13.98 -35.74 38.28
N ALA A 43 13.76 -36.08 37.02
CA ALA A 43 14.74 -36.78 36.19
C ALA A 43 15.59 -35.74 35.45
N ALA A 44 16.90 -35.75 35.72
CA ALA A 44 17.88 -34.98 35.04
C ALA A 44 18.02 -35.45 33.59
N VAL A 45 17.88 -34.52 32.64
CA VAL A 45 18.21 -34.71 31.22
C VAL A 45 19.72 -34.51 31.06
N PRO A 46 20.49 -35.45 30.42
CA PRO A 46 21.92 -35.25 30.15
C PRO A 46 22.09 -34.20 29.06
N ALA A 47 22.97 -33.23 29.34
CA ALA A 47 23.44 -32.29 28.37
C ALA A 47 24.38 -32.98 27.38
N ASP A 48 23.95 -33.12 26.14
CA ASP A 48 24.82 -33.49 25.03
C ASP A 48 25.43 -32.22 24.45
N GLN A 49 26.73 -32.00 24.82
CA GLN A 49 27.53 -30.94 24.23
C GLN A 49 28.24 -31.49 22.99
N PRO A 50 28.15 -30.82 21.82
CA PRO A 50 29.03 -31.17 20.70
C PRO A 50 30.48 -30.75 21.02
N GLN A 51 31.37 -31.74 21.00
CA GLN A 51 32.77 -31.57 21.16
C GLN A 51 33.38 -30.78 19.98
N VAL A 52 34.10 -29.73 20.29
CA VAL A 52 34.98 -28.99 19.38
C VAL A 52 36.23 -29.85 19.10
N PRO A 53 36.62 -30.10 17.83
CA PRO A 53 37.87 -30.74 17.52
C PRO A 53 39.04 -29.77 17.82
N ARG A 54 40.03 -30.26 18.57
CA ARG A 54 41.29 -29.59 18.84
C ARG A 54 42.24 -29.78 17.67
N ASP A 55 42.87 -28.67 17.30
CA ASP A 55 44.24 -28.51 16.81
C ASP A 55 44.72 -29.42 15.67
N GLU A 56 44.62 -28.93 14.44
CA GLU A 56 45.65 -29.19 13.42
C GLU A 56 46.51 -27.93 13.25
N PRO A 57 47.88 -28.12 13.15
CA PRO A 57 48.79 -26.99 13.06
C PRO A 57 48.72 -26.34 11.67
N ALA A 58 48.76 -25.01 11.67
CA ALA A 58 48.81 -24.17 10.49
C ALA A 58 49.93 -24.61 9.53
N ALA A 59 49.53 -24.92 8.27
CA ALA A 59 50.47 -25.13 7.19
C ALA A 59 51.20 -23.82 6.88
N VAL A 60 52.52 -23.82 7.13
CA VAL A 60 53.46 -22.77 6.74
C VAL A 60 53.53 -22.80 5.21
N LEU A 61 53.01 -21.77 4.56
CA LEU A 61 53.15 -21.51 3.13
C LEU A 61 54.62 -21.07 2.88
N GLU A 62 55.40 -22.02 2.41
CA GLU A 62 56.79 -21.77 1.96
C GLU A 62 56.71 -20.99 0.64
N VAL A 63 56.98 -19.68 0.70
CA VAL A 63 57.10 -18.81 -0.49
C VAL A 63 58.44 -19.11 -1.16
N ARG A 64 58.45 -19.86 -2.25
CA ARG A 64 59.62 -20.04 -3.10
C ARG A 64 59.94 -18.71 -3.81
N PRO A 65 61.16 -18.21 -3.71
CA PRO A 65 61.59 -17.00 -4.42
C PRO A 65 61.66 -17.30 -5.93
N ARG A 66 61.07 -16.41 -6.70
CA ARG A 66 61.18 -16.38 -8.15
C ARG A 66 62.60 -16.01 -8.53
N ALA A 67 63.30 -16.92 -9.23
CA ALA A 67 64.66 -16.70 -9.74
C ALA A 67 64.66 -15.55 -10.76
N GLY A 68 65.61 -14.59 -10.58
CA GLY A 68 65.96 -13.69 -11.65
C GLY A 68 66.09 -12.19 -11.34
N VAL A 69 66.46 -11.80 -10.10
CA VAL A 69 66.87 -10.41 -9.84
C VAL A 69 68.25 -10.40 -9.18
N ASP A 70 69.24 -9.83 -9.90
CA ASP A 70 70.64 -9.66 -9.44
C ASP A 70 70.68 -8.61 -8.31
N PRO A 71 71.15 -8.97 -7.09
CA PRO A 71 71.10 -8.04 -5.95
C PRO A 71 72.19 -6.96 -6.00
N LYS A 72 73.00 -6.89 -7.05
CA LYS A 72 74.15 -5.93 -7.15
C LYS A 72 73.82 -4.64 -7.92
N ARG A 73 72.58 -4.38 -8.29
CA ARG A 73 72.16 -3.13 -9.00
C ARG A 73 71.07 -2.36 -8.27
N ALA A 74 71.23 -2.18 -6.97
CA ALA A 74 70.43 -1.17 -6.27
C ALA A 74 71.22 0.15 -6.25
N PRO A 75 70.66 1.29 -6.66
CA PRO A 75 71.30 2.60 -6.48
C PRO A 75 71.41 2.93 -4.99
N PRO A 76 72.45 3.70 -4.57
CA PRO A 76 72.68 4.05 -3.17
C PRO A 76 71.44 4.85 -2.63
N PHE A 77 71.05 4.51 -1.40
CA PHE A 77 70.05 5.27 -0.64
C PHE A 77 70.61 6.68 -0.36
N GLU A 78 70.03 7.68 -0.96
CA GLU A 78 70.25 9.09 -0.63
C GLU A 78 69.43 9.40 0.64
N VAL A 79 70.11 9.81 1.71
CA VAL A 79 69.47 10.20 2.96
C VAL A 79 68.77 11.52 2.74
N ALA A 80 67.48 11.54 2.80
CA ALA A 80 66.68 12.74 2.64
C ALA A 80 66.94 13.74 3.78
N ASP A 81 67.13 15.02 3.41
CA ASP A 81 67.30 16.17 4.26
C ASP A 81 66.13 16.33 5.24
N PRO A 82 66.38 16.40 6.58
CA PRO A 82 65.32 16.52 7.58
C PRO A 82 64.60 17.90 7.61
N SER A 83 64.99 18.85 6.75
CA SER A 83 64.38 20.18 6.70
C SER A 83 63.28 20.36 5.62
N ALA A 84 62.99 19.35 4.82
CA ALA A 84 61.96 19.45 3.82
C ALA A 84 60.55 19.51 4.46
N ARG A 85 59.89 20.67 4.37
CA ARG A 85 58.49 20.81 4.78
C ARG A 85 57.60 19.84 4.00
N LEU A 86 56.88 18.99 4.75
CA LEU A 86 55.83 18.11 4.20
C LEU A 86 54.76 18.98 3.55
N THR A 87 54.85 19.19 2.26
CA THR A 87 53.73 19.62 1.44
C THR A 87 52.97 18.38 1.00
N TRP A 88 51.76 18.17 1.55
CA TRP A 88 50.86 17.09 1.17
C TRP A 88 50.22 17.39 -0.21
N PHE A 89 51.03 17.43 -1.26
CA PHE A 89 50.57 17.27 -2.62
C PHE A 89 51.18 15.98 -3.16
N HIS A 90 50.43 14.88 -3.04
CA HIS A 90 50.67 13.72 -3.86
C HIS A 90 50.29 14.04 -5.28
N GLU A 91 51.22 14.30 -6.14
CA GLU A 91 51.03 14.11 -7.58
C GLU A 91 50.67 12.63 -7.80
N PRO A 92 49.60 12.35 -8.60
CA PRO A 92 49.25 10.98 -8.92
C PRO A 92 50.33 10.36 -9.78
N VAL A 93 51.08 9.45 -9.21
CA VAL A 93 52.07 8.65 -9.93
C VAL A 93 51.32 7.61 -10.75
N GLY A 94 51.34 7.81 -12.08
CA GLY A 94 50.90 6.81 -13.05
C GLY A 94 49.41 6.82 -13.37
N ALA A 95 49.07 7.52 -14.43
CA ALA A 95 47.76 7.37 -15.08
C ALA A 95 47.53 5.92 -15.44
N SER A 96 46.45 5.34 -14.91
CA SER A 96 45.96 4.01 -15.30
C SER A 96 45.73 3.95 -16.83
N PRO A 97 45.93 2.81 -17.49
CA PRO A 97 45.58 2.66 -18.91
C PRO A 97 44.14 3.04 -19.28
N CYS A 98 43.24 3.11 -18.30
CA CYS A 98 41.87 3.60 -18.47
C CYS A 98 41.80 5.09 -18.76
N ASP A 99 42.80 5.90 -18.35
CA ASP A 99 42.81 7.34 -18.59
C ASP A 99 43.04 7.69 -20.07
N LYS A 100 43.53 6.75 -20.88
CA LYS A 100 43.78 6.98 -22.32
C LYS A 100 42.57 6.72 -23.20
N ASN A 101 41.50 6.16 -22.64
CA ASN A 101 40.22 5.95 -23.31
C ASN A 101 39.13 6.87 -22.75
N LEU A 102 39.52 7.99 -22.15
CA LEU A 102 38.57 9.06 -21.86
C LEU A 102 37.94 9.47 -23.20
N VAL A 103 36.67 9.11 -23.34
CA VAL A 103 35.81 9.60 -24.42
C VAL A 103 35.91 11.13 -24.41
N ASP A 104 36.13 11.70 -25.59
CA ASP A 104 36.21 13.14 -25.80
C ASP A 104 35.19 13.88 -24.90
N PRO A 105 35.62 14.86 -24.10
CA PRO A 105 34.72 15.64 -23.22
C PRO A 105 33.54 16.27 -23.92
N ALA A 106 33.59 16.40 -25.25
CA ALA A 106 32.47 16.83 -26.08
C ALA A 106 31.26 15.89 -26.10
N TRP A 107 31.43 14.63 -25.68
CA TRP A 107 30.38 13.61 -25.64
C TRP A 107 29.73 13.47 -24.27
N MET A 108 30.33 14.00 -23.24
CA MET A 108 29.72 14.06 -21.91
C MET A 108 29.01 15.39 -21.79
N GLY A 109 27.75 15.35 -21.40
CA GLY A 109 27.03 16.58 -21.04
C GLY A 109 27.87 17.39 -20.05
N PRO A 110 27.84 18.71 -20.06
CA PRO A 110 28.72 19.54 -19.23
C PRO A 110 28.59 19.09 -17.76
N GLY A 111 29.65 18.48 -17.25
CA GLY A 111 29.83 18.21 -15.85
C GLY A 111 29.79 16.76 -15.35
N GLU A 112 29.89 15.74 -16.18
CA GLU A 112 29.98 14.35 -15.71
C GLU A 112 31.34 13.74 -16.03
N TYR A 113 32.23 13.67 -15.03
CA TYR A 113 33.48 12.91 -15.10
C TYR A 113 33.43 11.76 -14.10
N ALA A 114 33.63 10.54 -14.58
CA ALA A 114 33.82 9.39 -13.72
C ALA A 114 35.29 8.97 -13.72
N TYR A 115 35.90 8.87 -12.55
CA TYR A 115 37.23 8.34 -12.35
C TYR A 115 37.14 6.93 -11.81
N HIS A 116 37.75 5.97 -12.48
CA HIS A 116 37.94 4.63 -11.98
C HIS A 116 39.33 4.52 -11.36
N ARG A 117 39.43 4.38 -10.06
CA ARG A 117 40.64 3.94 -9.37
C ARG A 117 40.42 2.50 -8.89
N SER A 118 41.45 1.67 -8.93
CA SER A 118 41.38 0.21 -8.77
C SER A 118 40.60 -0.33 -7.58
N ASP A 119 40.33 0.50 -6.57
CA ASP A 119 39.60 0.06 -5.36
C ASP A 119 38.49 1.01 -4.91
N HIS A 120 38.27 2.16 -5.59
CA HIS A 120 37.24 3.14 -5.23
C HIS A 120 36.70 3.85 -6.45
N CYS A 121 35.42 3.79 -6.62
CA CYS A 121 34.70 4.47 -7.70
C CYS A 121 34.46 5.94 -7.35
N TRP A 122 35.04 6.86 -8.10
CA TRP A 122 34.84 8.31 -7.96
C TRP A 122 33.98 8.79 -9.10
N CYS A 123 32.71 9.08 -8.83
CA CYS A 123 31.86 9.77 -9.79
C CYS A 123 31.77 11.24 -9.37
N SER A 124 32.42 12.12 -10.08
CA SER A 124 32.34 13.55 -9.83
C SER A 124 31.40 14.22 -10.82
N ARG A 125 30.43 14.92 -10.31
CA ARG A 125 29.61 15.87 -11.05
C ARG A 125 30.21 17.26 -10.90
N ASP A 126 30.66 17.79 -12.00
CA ASP A 126 30.88 19.24 -12.25
C ASP A 126 31.73 20.04 -11.26
N HIS A 127 33.00 20.28 -11.64
CA HIS A 127 33.90 21.24 -10.98
C HIS A 127 33.56 22.71 -11.23
N THR A 128 32.56 23.06 -12.05
CA THR A 128 32.22 24.45 -12.38
C THR A 128 31.29 25.11 -11.36
N ARG A 129 30.87 24.42 -10.28
CA ARG A 129 29.96 24.97 -9.26
C ARG A 129 30.68 25.61 -8.07
N VAL A 130 31.55 26.58 -8.31
CA VAL A 130 32.36 27.21 -7.24
C VAL A 130 31.54 28.10 -6.29
N PHE A 131 30.22 28.31 -6.50
CA PHE A 131 29.44 29.26 -5.71
C PHE A 131 28.08 28.72 -5.17
N ARG A 132 27.82 27.41 -5.16
CA ARG A 132 26.67 26.89 -4.45
C ARG A 132 27.05 26.47 -3.04
N SER A 133 26.21 26.77 -2.07
CA SER A 133 26.39 26.27 -0.72
C SER A 133 26.58 24.75 -0.80
N GLU A 134 27.62 24.21 -0.15
CA GLU A 134 27.93 22.77 -0.18
C GLU A 134 26.72 21.91 0.20
N PHE A 135 25.80 22.45 0.98
CA PHE A 135 24.57 21.81 1.40
C PHE A 135 23.53 21.70 0.26
N LEU A 136 23.22 22.83 -0.40
CA LEU A 136 22.18 22.84 -1.45
C LEU A 136 22.56 22.01 -2.69
N GLY A 137 23.83 21.96 -3.05
CA GLY A 137 24.29 21.13 -4.17
C GLY A 137 24.14 19.62 -3.98
N ARG A 138 23.74 19.18 -2.77
CA ARG A 138 23.48 17.77 -2.43
C ARG A 138 22.01 17.42 -2.31
N VAL A 139 21.13 18.42 -2.39
CA VAL A 139 19.67 18.24 -2.31
C VAL A 139 19.13 18.02 -3.71
N TRP A 140 18.19 17.08 -3.83
CA TRP A 140 17.40 16.88 -5.04
C TRP A 140 15.92 16.68 -4.69
N ILE A 141 15.05 17.08 -5.60
CA ILE A 141 13.62 16.89 -5.50
C ILE A 141 13.07 16.32 -6.80
N SER A 142 12.16 15.38 -6.70
CA SER A 142 11.43 14.84 -7.84
C SER A 142 9.93 14.94 -7.61
N GLY A 143 9.20 15.35 -8.66
CA GLY A 143 7.75 15.30 -8.71
C GLY A 143 7.30 14.44 -9.87
N GLU A 144 6.37 13.52 -9.62
CA GLU A 144 5.83 12.61 -10.63
C GLU A 144 4.30 12.69 -10.67
N LEU A 145 3.76 12.75 -11.88
CA LEU A 145 2.36 12.46 -12.17
C LEU A 145 2.23 10.96 -12.36
N LEU A 146 1.32 10.34 -11.61
CA LEU A 146 1.03 8.92 -11.67
C LEU A 146 -0.28 8.71 -12.44
N VAL A 147 -0.30 7.70 -13.31
CA VAL A 147 -1.53 7.21 -13.96
C VAL A 147 -1.54 5.70 -13.77
N TRP A 148 -2.12 5.28 -12.65
CA TRP A 148 -2.06 3.89 -12.21
C TRP A 148 -3.43 3.22 -12.21
N ALA A 149 -3.47 1.92 -12.51
CA ALA A 149 -4.58 1.03 -12.25
C ALA A 149 -4.32 0.27 -10.95
N THR A 150 -5.36 0.07 -10.15
CA THR A 150 -5.33 -0.76 -8.95
C THR A 150 -6.07 -2.06 -9.18
N SER A 151 -5.73 -3.11 -8.42
CA SER A 151 -6.50 -4.34 -8.42
C SER A 151 -7.94 -4.06 -8.02
N GLY A 152 -8.88 -4.62 -8.75
CA GLY A 152 -10.27 -4.60 -8.38
C GLY A 152 -10.55 -5.36 -7.08
N GLN A 153 -11.80 -5.39 -6.67
CA GLN A 153 -12.29 -6.27 -5.61
C GLN A 153 -13.51 -7.06 -6.05
N SER A 154 -13.69 -8.24 -5.48
CA SER A 154 -14.92 -9.00 -5.68
C SER A 154 -16.02 -8.40 -4.82
N LEU A 155 -17.09 -7.97 -5.46
CA LEU A 155 -18.32 -7.53 -4.78
C LEU A 155 -19.41 -8.56 -4.98
N PRO A 156 -20.10 -9.00 -3.93
CA PRO A 156 -21.33 -9.76 -4.10
C PRO A 156 -22.37 -8.89 -4.81
N ALA A 157 -23.39 -9.49 -5.37
CA ALA A 157 -24.53 -8.72 -5.89
C ALA A 157 -25.20 -7.96 -4.74
N LEU A 158 -25.29 -6.64 -4.88
CA LEU A 158 -25.81 -5.73 -3.85
C LEU A 158 -27.14 -5.13 -4.24
N VAL A 159 -27.37 -4.94 -5.54
CA VAL A 159 -28.62 -4.43 -6.10
C VAL A 159 -29.02 -5.27 -7.30
N THR A 160 -30.27 -5.70 -7.32
CA THR A 160 -30.87 -6.46 -8.42
C THR A 160 -32.17 -5.79 -8.89
N ALA A 161 -32.57 -6.14 -10.11
CA ALA A 161 -33.86 -5.72 -10.64
C ALA A 161 -34.58 -6.88 -11.33
N SER A 162 -35.91 -6.86 -11.27
CA SER A 162 -36.80 -7.74 -12.02
C SER A 162 -37.87 -6.91 -12.72
N PRO A 163 -38.45 -7.39 -13.85
CA PRO A 163 -39.60 -6.71 -14.51
C PRO A 163 -40.80 -6.57 -13.60
N ALA A 164 -41.61 -5.56 -13.87
CA ALA A 164 -42.90 -5.41 -13.22
C ALA A 164 -43.77 -6.67 -13.39
N GLY A 165 -44.53 -7.01 -12.35
CA GLY A 165 -45.37 -8.21 -12.35
C GLY A 165 -44.63 -9.51 -12.00
N THR A 166 -43.30 -9.48 -11.79
CA THR A 166 -42.59 -10.64 -11.24
C THR A 166 -43.13 -10.94 -9.84
N PRO A 167 -43.52 -12.21 -9.54
CA PRO A 167 -43.98 -12.59 -8.21
C PRO A 167 -42.97 -12.22 -7.12
N SER A 168 -43.40 -11.73 -5.98
CA SER A 168 -42.53 -11.23 -4.89
C SER A 168 -41.52 -12.28 -4.40
N ALA A 169 -41.90 -13.55 -4.45
CA ALA A 169 -40.97 -14.67 -4.08
C ALA A 169 -39.83 -14.89 -5.07
N GLN A 170 -39.89 -14.30 -6.27
CA GLN A 170 -38.88 -14.43 -7.34
C GLN A 170 -38.19 -13.09 -7.68
N ALA A 171 -38.87 -11.98 -7.37
CA ALA A 171 -38.42 -10.65 -7.71
C ALA A 171 -37.10 -10.33 -6.96
N GLY A 172 -36.10 -9.84 -7.68
CA GLY A 172 -34.78 -9.51 -7.14
C GLY A 172 -33.93 -10.69 -6.69
N VAL A 173 -34.45 -11.92 -6.75
CA VAL A 173 -33.76 -13.12 -6.31
C VAL A 173 -32.75 -13.55 -7.36
N ILE A 174 -31.48 -13.76 -6.94
CA ILE A 174 -30.39 -14.20 -7.82
C ILE A 174 -30.68 -15.62 -8.34
N GLY A 175 -30.36 -15.85 -9.62
CA GLY A 175 -30.61 -17.14 -10.27
C GLY A 175 -31.98 -17.26 -10.93
N GLN A 176 -32.88 -16.32 -10.69
CA GLN A 176 -34.17 -16.28 -11.43
C GLN A 176 -33.95 -15.73 -12.83
N PRO A 177 -34.62 -16.31 -13.87
CA PRO A 177 -34.38 -15.94 -15.27
C PRO A 177 -34.65 -14.45 -15.59
N THR A 178 -35.55 -13.81 -14.83
CA THR A 178 -35.93 -12.42 -15.03
C THR A 178 -35.17 -11.43 -14.16
N THR A 179 -34.28 -11.90 -13.29
CA THR A 179 -33.53 -11.04 -12.38
C THR A 179 -32.17 -10.68 -12.99
N SER A 180 -31.89 -9.39 -13.07
CA SER A 180 -30.56 -8.83 -13.45
C SER A 180 -29.89 -8.19 -12.26
N THR A 181 -28.53 -8.32 -12.20
CA THR A 181 -27.71 -7.61 -11.23
C THR A 181 -27.37 -6.23 -11.76
N LEU A 182 -27.70 -5.19 -10.98
CA LEU A 182 -27.42 -3.79 -11.31
C LEU A 182 -26.13 -3.27 -10.70
N PHE A 183 -25.77 -3.74 -9.49
CA PHE A 183 -24.53 -3.35 -8.81
C PHE A 183 -23.92 -4.54 -8.06
N GLY A 184 -22.59 -4.72 -8.21
CA GLY A 184 -21.89 -5.89 -7.69
C GLY A 184 -22.07 -7.11 -8.59
N GLY A 185 -22.02 -8.31 -8.00
CA GLY A 185 -22.19 -9.58 -8.71
C GLY A 185 -20.96 -10.08 -9.48
N GLY A 186 -19.77 -9.55 -9.20
CA GLY A 186 -18.58 -9.94 -9.88
C GLY A 186 -17.34 -9.15 -9.46
N TRP A 187 -16.30 -9.26 -10.27
CA TRP A 187 -15.06 -8.54 -10.08
C TRP A 187 -15.24 -7.07 -10.53
N ALA A 188 -15.19 -6.15 -9.58
CA ALA A 188 -15.14 -4.72 -9.88
C ALA A 188 -13.70 -4.39 -10.30
N ALA A 189 -13.45 -4.30 -11.61
CA ALA A 189 -12.14 -3.97 -12.15
C ALA A 189 -11.66 -2.60 -11.64
N GLY A 190 -10.37 -2.52 -11.33
CA GLY A 190 -9.74 -1.23 -11.05
C GLY A 190 -9.71 -0.37 -12.30
N THR A 191 -9.97 0.90 -12.14
CA THR A 191 -9.87 1.90 -13.21
C THR A 191 -8.53 2.60 -13.14
N MET A 192 -8.12 3.25 -14.23
CA MET A 192 -6.95 4.14 -14.22
C MET A 192 -7.26 5.35 -13.34
N GLN A 193 -6.36 5.63 -12.39
CA GLN A 193 -6.48 6.71 -11.41
C GLN A 193 -5.28 7.65 -11.58
N PRO A 194 -5.49 8.97 -11.65
CA PRO A 194 -4.40 9.91 -11.54
C PRO A 194 -3.89 9.96 -10.09
N GLY A 195 -2.64 10.32 -9.95
CA GLY A 195 -2.01 10.52 -8.64
C GLY A 195 -0.76 11.35 -8.73
N GLY A 196 -0.11 11.54 -7.62
CA GLY A 196 1.16 12.27 -7.54
C GLY A 196 2.14 11.56 -6.62
N ARG A 197 3.43 11.68 -6.96
CA ARG A 197 4.55 11.29 -6.09
C ARG A 197 5.49 12.46 -5.95
N VAL A 198 5.95 12.71 -4.74
CA VAL A 198 7.03 13.64 -4.45
C VAL A 198 8.13 12.89 -3.72
N THR A 199 9.37 13.09 -4.16
CA THR A 199 10.54 12.52 -3.51
C THR A 199 11.54 13.65 -3.24
N LEU A 200 12.05 13.69 -2.02
CA LEU A 200 13.10 14.60 -1.57
C LEU A 200 14.31 13.78 -1.15
N GLY A 201 15.48 14.10 -1.65
CA GLY A 201 16.70 13.41 -1.30
C GLY A 201 17.85 14.33 -0.95
N TYR A 202 18.78 13.77 -0.17
CA TYR A 202 20.02 14.43 0.23
C TYR A 202 21.20 13.44 0.12
N TRP A 203 22.25 13.86 -0.58
CA TRP A 203 23.49 13.11 -0.70
C TRP A 203 24.46 13.50 0.42
N PHE A 204 25.00 12.54 1.13
CA PHE A 204 25.96 12.76 2.22
C PHE A 204 27.31 13.28 1.70
N ASP A 205 27.64 12.93 0.47
CA ASP A 205 28.91 13.27 -0.19
C ASP A 205 28.66 13.76 -1.64
N PRO A 206 29.58 14.59 -2.19
CA PRO A 206 29.44 15.09 -3.56
C PRO A 206 29.50 14.00 -4.63
N THR A 207 30.09 12.85 -4.30
CA THR A 207 30.25 11.71 -5.21
C THR A 207 29.05 10.78 -5.20
N GLN A 208 28.00 11.10 -4.37
CA GLN A 208 26.75 10.38 -4.30
C GLN A 208 26.90 8.89 -3.88
N HIS A 209 27.90 8.57 -3.05
CA HIS A 209 28.05 7.21 -2.52
C HIS A 209 26.98 6.87 -1.50
N GLY A 210 26.63 7.83 -0.64
CA GLY A 210 25.61 7.66 0.37
C GLY A 210 24.59 8.78 0.37
N GLY A 211 23.36 8.47 0.70
CA GLY A 211 22.29 9.46 0.76
C GLY A 211 21.06 8.97 1.50
N VAL A 212 20.14 9.88 1.69
CA VAL A 212 18.81 9.60 2.24
C VAL A 212 17.75 10.19 1.31
N GLU A 213 16.65 9.49 1.17
CA GLU A 213 15.47 9.99 0.47
C GLU A 213 14.20 9.74 1.26
N ALA A 214 13.25 10.66 1.13
CA ALA A 214 11.89 10.52 1.63
C ALA A 214 10.93 10.66 0.46
N SER A 215 9.96 9.78 0.36
CA SER A 215 8.95 9.79 -0.69
C SER A 215 7.56 9.73 -0.12
N PHE A 216 6.62 10.38 -0.80
CA PHE A 216 5.19 10.30 -0.54
C PHE A 216 4.46 10.21 -1.87
N PHE A 217 3.46 9.34 -1.94
CA PHE A 217 2.55 9.29 -3.09
C PHE A 217 1.11 9.07 -2.65
N GLU A 218 0.18 9.54 -3.47
CA GLU A 218 -1.26 9.34 -3.28
C GLU A 218 -1.92 9.19 -4.65
N LEU A 219 -2.84 8.23 -4.76
CA LEU A 219 -3.73 8.11 -5.89
C LEU A 219 -5.07 8.79 -5.58
N ALA A 220 -5.66 9.43 -6.58
CA ALA A 220 -7.01 9.97 -6.45
C ALA A 220 -8.00 8.85 -6.11
N GLU A 221 -9.05 9.20 -5.37
CA GLU A 221 -10.10 8.27 -5.00
C GLU A 221 -10.74 7.64 -6.25
N ASN A 222 -10.77 6.32 -6.28
CA ASN A 222 -11.54 5.58 -7.26
C ASN A 222 -12.93 5.33 -6.71
N GLN A 223 -13.91 6.08 -7.21
CA GLN A 223 -15.29 5.97 -6.80
C GLN A 223 -16.15 5.39 -7.93
N ARG A 224 -16.97 4.42 -7.58
CA ARG A 224 -18.00 3.85 -8.46
C ARG A 224 -19.32 3.94 -7.74
N GLN A 225 -20.29 4.66 -8.34
CA GLN A 225 -21.62 4.87 -7.78
C GLN A 225 -22.68 4.45 -8.79
N GLY A 226 -23.75 3.84 -8.29
CA GLY A 226 -24.98 3.56 -9.04
C GLY A 226 -26.20 4.06 -8.28
N THR A 227 -27.08 4.77 -8.96
CA THR A 227 -28.39 5.19 -8.43
C THR A 227 -29.50 4.54 -9.26
N PHE A 228 -30.32 3.75 -8.60
CA PHE A 228 -31.37 2.96 -9.21
C PHE A 228 -32.72 3.40 -8.63
N THR A 229 -33.64 3.76 -9.49
CA THR A 229 -34.96 4.27 -9.06
C THR A 229 -36.07 3.44 -9.67
N ASN A 230 -37.08 3.15 -8.87
CA ASN A 230 -38.35 2.64 -9.32
C ASN A 230 -39.45 3.72 -9.09
N GLN A 231 -39.90 4.32 -10.18
CA GLN A 231 -41.03 5.25 -10.17
C GLN A 231 -42.08 4.70 -11.10
N GLY A 232 -43.31 4.52 -10.59
CA GLY A 232 -44.44 4.04 -11.40
C GLY A 232 -44.46 2.55 -11.73
N GLY A 233 -43.65 1.71 -11.04
CA GLY A 233 -43.80 0.26 -11.09
C GLY A 233 -43.25 -0.44 -12.34
N SER A 234 -42.33 0.18 -13.09
CA SER A 234 -41.73 -0.44 -14.28
C SER A 234 -40.71 -1.54 -13.97
N LEU A 235 -40.07 -1.47 -12.81
CA LEU A 235 -39.08 -2.43 -12.31
C LEU A 235 -39.36 -2.71 -10.83
N VAL A 236 -38.97 -3.91 -10.38
CA VAL A 236 -38.88 -4.26 -8.96
C VAL A 236 -37.41 -4.30 -8.58
N LEU A 237 -36.98 -3.36 -7.75
CA LEU A 237 -35.60 -3.36 -7.21
C LEU A 237 -35.51 -4.27 -5.99
N GLY A 238 -34.38 -4.94 -5.81
CA GLY A 238 -34.16 -5.83 -4.69
C GLY A 238 -32.74 -5.78 -4.14
N ARG A 239 -32.65 -6.07 -2.84
CA ARG A 239 -31.38 -6.27 -2.12
C ARG A 239 -31.21 -7.78 -1.88
N PRO A 240 -30.36 -8.48 -2.68
CA PRO A 240 -30.28 -9.94 -2.63
C PRO A 240 -29.43 -10.41 -1.44
N TYR A 241 -29.85 -11.51 -0.82
CA TYR A 241 -29.15 -12.20 0.26
C TYR A 241 -29.41 -13.72 0.19
N VAL A 242 -28.65 -14.50 0.96
CA VAL A 242 -28.91 -15.91 1.18
C VAL A 242 -29.59 -16.07 2.54
N ASN A 243 -30.79 -16.64 2.56
CA ASN A 243 -31.52 -16.85 3.80
C ASN A 243 -30.83 -17.93 4.64
N ALA A 244 -30.31 -17.55 5.80
CA ALA A 244 -29.54 -18.42 6.68
C ALA A 244 -30.36 -19.57 7.32
N LEU A 245 -31.70 -19.48 7.30
CA LEU A 245 -32.60 -20.54 7.82
C LEU A 245 -32.85 -21.63 6.78
N THR A 246 -32.91 -21.28 5.50
CA THR A 246 -33.28 -22.19 4.41
C THR A 246 -32.13 -22.52 3.47
N GLY A 247 -31.06 -21.72 3.46
CA GLY A 247 -29.97 -21.78 2.49
C GLY A 247 -30.32 -21.28 1.09
N ALA A 248 -31.55 -20.81 0.87
CA ALA A 248 -32.01 -20.35 -0.44
C ALA A 248 -31.68 -18.87 -0.70
N GLU A 249 -31.47 -18.52 -1.97
CA GLU A 249 -31.41 -17.13 -2.39
C GLU A 249 -32.74 -16.43 -2.14
N ALA A 250 -32.67 -15.20 -1.66
CA ALA A 250 -33.83 -14.34 -1.37
C ALA A 250 -33.48 -12.88 -1.64
N ALA A 251 -34.46 -12.00 -1.64
CA ALA A 251 -34.26 -10.57 -1.77
C ALA A 251 -35.20 -9.78 -0.85
N VAL A 252 -34.67 -8.68 -0.30
CA VAL A 252 -35.48 -7.64 0.32
C VAL A 252 -35.91 -6.71 -0.80
N LEU A 253 -37.25 -6.51 -0.96
CA LEU A 253 -37.83 -5.68 -2.02
C LEU A 253 -38.21 -4.29 -1.51
N VAL A 254 -38.39 -4.16 -0.19
CA VAL A 254 -38.68 -2.91 0.50
C VAL A 254 -37.96 -2.98 1.84
N PRO A 255 -37.34 -1.89 2.31
CA PRO A 255 -36.70 -1.89 3.63
C PRO A 255 -37.75 -2.31 4.68
N PRO A 256 -37.41 -3.25 5.58
CA PRO A 256 -38.39 -3.68 6.57
C PRO A 256 -38.73 -2.50 7.52
N PRO A 257 -39.91 -1.91 7.43
CA PRO A 257 -40.30 -0.87 8.37
C PRO A 257 -40.62 -1.48 9.72
N SER A 258 -40.30 -0.76 10.80
CA SER A 258 -40.63 -1.15 12.16
C SER A 258 -42.12 -1.33 12.42
N ALA A 259 -42.97 -0.86 11.51
CA ALA A 259 -44.43 -1.11 11.46
C ALA A 259 -44.89 -1.11 10.00
N MET A 260 -45.10 -2.29 9.42
CA MET A 260 -45.74 -2.39 8.12
C MET A 260 -47.26 -2.22 8.24
N PRO A 261 -47.89 -1.38 7.41
CA PRO A 261 -49.33 -1.45 7.22
C PRO A 261 -49.73 -2.83 6.67
N ALA A 262 -50.93 -3.26 6.91
CA ALA A 262 -51.44 -4.59 6.56
C ALA A 262 -51.40 -4.89 5.03
N ASP A 263 -51.36 -3.87 4.18
CA ASP A 263 -51.24 -4.00 2.74
C ASP A 263 -50.45 -2.77 2.16
N PRO A 264 -49.11 -2.82 2.20
CA PRO A 264 -48.29 -1.69 1.79
C PRO A 264 -48.20 -1.58 0.27
N ALA A 265 -48.55 -0.41 -0.28
CA ALA A 265 -48.25 -0.07 -1.66
C ALA A 265 -46.92 0.70 -1.74
N LEU A 266 -45.95 0.16 -2.45
CA LEU A 266 -44.68 0.84 -2.75
C LEU A 266 -44.91 1.94 -3.79
N LEU A 267 -44.76 3.21 -3.41
CA LEU A 267 -44.96 4.37 -4.28
C LEU A 267 -43.67 4.74 -5.04
N ALA A 268 -42.54 4.68 -4.36
CA ALA A 268 -41.24 4.97 -4.94
C ALA A 268 -40.13 4.27 -4.17
N GLN A 269 -39.08 3.86 -4.86
CA GLN A 269 -37.90 3.27 -4.28
C GLN A 269 -36.65 3.80 -4.99
N THR A 270 -35.64 4.15 -4.21
CA THR A 270 -34.34 4.54 -4.73
C THR A 270 -33.28 3.78 -3.96
N ILE A 271 -32.37 3.11 -4.67
CA ILE A 271 -31.20 2.46 -4.10
C ILE A 271 -29.96 3.15 -4.65
N VAL A 272 -29.14 3.68 -3.76
CA VAL A 272 -27.82 4.24 -4.06
C VAL A 272 -26.78 3.24 -3.54
N ALA A 273 -25.95 2.74 -4.43
CA ALA A 273 -24.84 1.86 -4.09
C ALA A 273 -23.54 2.54 -4.51
N GLU A 274 -22.57 2.55 -3.61
CA GLU A 274 -21.31 3.23 -3.78
C GLU A 274 -20.16 2.33 -3.32
N GLN A 275 -19.06 2.40 -4.06
CA GLN A 275 -17.78 1.80 -3.71
C GLN A 275 -16.70 2.84 -3.91
N SER A 276 -15.78 2.97 -2.95
CA SER A 276 -14.61 3.81 -3.10
C SER A 276 -13.33 3.09 -2.65
N THR A 277 -12.21 3.49 -3.26
CA THR A 277 -10.88 2.98 -2.94
C THR A 277 -9.87 4.12 -3.03
N THR A 278 -9.04 4.29 -2.00
CA THR A 278 -7.89 5.23 -1.99
C THR A 278 -6.63 4.50 -1.60
N LEU A 279 -5.50 4.88 -2.21
CA LEU A 279 -4.18 4.36 -1.90
C LEU A 279 -3.20 5.50 -1.69
N LEU A 280 -2.50 5.48 -0.57
CA LEU A 280 -1.37 6.36 -0.30
C LEU A 280 -0.17 5.57 0.20
N GLY A 281 1.01 6.14 0.04
CA GLY A 281 2.24 5.55 0.56
C GLY A 281 3.29 6.60 0.89
N ALA A 282 4.10 6.27 1.88
CA ALA A 282 5.25 7.06 2.32
C ALA A 282 6.43 6.15 2.65
N GLY A 283 7.64 6.66 2.53
CA GLY A 283 8.83 5.91 2.88
C GLY A 283 10.04 6.79 3.07
N VAL A 284 11.00 6.25 3.83
CA VAL A 284 12.33 6.85 3.99
C VAL A 284 13.36 5.77 3.73
N LEU A 285 14.31 6.04 2.84
CA LEU A 285 15.35 5.10 2.44
C LEU A 285 16.73 5.73 2.62
N LEU A 286 17.65 4.96 3.13
CA LEU A 286 19.08 5.18 3.02
C LEU A 286 19.57 4.53 1.73
N ARG A 287 20.45 5.20 1.01
CA ARG A 287 21.11 4.71 -0.20
C ARG A 287 22.60 4.56 0.03
N GLY A 288 23.18 3.44 -0.38
CA GLY A 288 24.61 3.21 -0.40
C GLY A 288 25.05 2.67 -1.75
N SER A 289 26.03 3.29 -2.40
CA SER A 289 26.58 2.80 -3.67
C SER A 289 27.34 1.51 -3.44
N LEU A 290 27.00 0.45 -4.17
CA LEU A 290 27.73 -0.83 -4.16
C LEU A 290 28.86 -0.79 -5.18
N ASP A 291 28.58 -0.34 -6.38
CA ASP A 291 29.54 -0.15 -7.44
C ASP A 291 29.15 1.04 -8.33
N CYS A 292 30.11 1.59 -9.00
CA CYS A 292 29.88 2.55 -10.08
C CYS A 292 31.01 2.52 -11.09
N ASP A 293 30.65 2.70 -12.35
CA ASP A 293 31.59 2.92 -13.45
C ASP A 293 31.12 4.11 -14.30
N LEU A 294 31.73 4.30 -15.47
CA LEU A 294 31.43 5.43 -16.36
C LEU A 294 29.98 5.46 -16.86
N PHE A 295 29.34 4.31 -16.97
CA PHE A 295 28.05 4.14 -17.62
C PHE A 295 26.98 3.50 -16.74
N HIS A 296 27.37 3.09 -15.51
CA HIS A 296 26.51 2.32 -14.64
C HIS A 296 26.78 2.64 -13.16
N ARG A 297 25.72 2.66 -12.36
CA ARG A 297 25.79 2.72 -10.90
C ARG A 297 24.70 1.86 -10.28
N ARG A 298 25.05 1.17 -9.23
CA ARG A 298 24.17 0.36 -8.42
C ARG A 298 24.16 0.85 -6.98
N TRP A 299 22.96 1.04 -6.42
CA TRP A 299 22.76 1.36 -5.02
C TRP A 299 22.02 0.24 -4.32
N LEU A 300 22.49 -0.11 -3.14
CA LEU A 300 21.70 -0.80 -2.13
C LEU A 300 20.87 0.22 -1.39
N VAL A 301 19.58 -0.08 -1.17
CA VAL A 301 18.68 0.77 -0.41
C VAL A 301 18.08 0.01 0.75
N GLY A 302 17.85 0.72 1.86
CA GLY A 302 17.20 0.16 3.04
C GLY A 302 16.56 1.23 3.90
N GLY A 303 15.39 0.94 4.47
CA GLY A 303 14.69 1.92 5.28
C GLY A 303 13.33 1.47 5.73
N TYR A 304 12.37 2.39 5.76
CA TYR A 304 11.01 2.17 6.26
C TYR A 304 9.96 2.49 5.20
N ARG A 305 8.94 1.64 5.13
CA ARG A 305 7.78 1.79 4.24
C ARG A 305 6.48 1.87 5.02
N TYR A 306 5.63 2.82 4.66
CA TYR A 306 4.24 2.94 5.05
C TYR A 306 3.35 2.89 3.82
N LEU A 307 2.27 2.12 3.86
CA LEU A 307 1.18 2.18 2.89
C LEU A 307 -0.16 2.21 3.62
N GLU A 308 -1.15 2.85 3.01
CA GLU A 308 -2.53 2.82 3.49
C GLU A 308 -3.48 2.62 2.30
N LEU A 309 -4.33 1.61 2.43
CA LEU A 309 -5.42 1.31 1.51
C LEU A 309 -6.72 1.46 2.26
N GLN A 310 -7.58 2.35 1.79
CA GLN A 310 -8.93 2.54 2.34
C GLN A 310 -9.95 2.09 1.30
N ASP A 311 -10.83 1.18 1.68
CA ASP A 311 -11.95 0.71 0.90
C ASP A 311 -13.25 0.97 1.63
N SER A 312 -14.27 1.45 0.91
CA SER A 312 -15.63 1.60 1.43
C SER A 312 -16.63 1.03 0.44
N VAL A 313 -17.65 0.36 0.97
CA VAL A 313 -18.84 -0.06 0.24
C VAL A 313 -20.07 0.34 1.02
N SER A 314 -20.92 1.17 0.43
CA SER A 314 -22.18 1.58 1.06
C SER A 314 -23.37 1.30 0.14
N VAL A 315 -24.48 0.94 0.74
CA VAL A 315 -25.77 0.83 0.04
C VAL A 315 -26.85 1.45 0.89
N THR A 316 -27.49 2.47 0.33
CA THR A 316 -28.62 3.16 0.97
C THR A 316 -29.87 2.99 0.12
N GLU A 317 -30.89 2.41 0.70
CA GLU A 317 -32.18 2.22 0.09
C GLU A 317 -33.19 3.14 0.75
N THR A 318 -33.95 3.92 -0.03
CA THR A 318 -35.05 4.77 0.41
C THR A 318 -36.31 4.31 -0.27
N ALA A 319 -37.34 3.96 0.50
CA ALA A 319 -38.66 3.60 -0.01
C ALA A 319 -39.72 4.48 0.58
N VAL A 320 -40.67 4.89 -0.26
CA VAL A 320 -41.89 5.61 0.14
C VAL A 320 -43.05 4.65 0.00
N ILE A 321 -43.70 4.35 1.11
CA ILE A 321 -44.76 3.37 1.24
C ILE A 321 -46.06 4.10 1.62
N SER A 322 -47.16 3.72 1.00
CA SER A 322 -48.52 4.18 1.40
C SER A 322 -49.26 3.01 2.04
N SER A 323 -49.98 3.25 3.10
CA SER A 323 -50.94 2.27 3.62
C SER A 323 -52.22 2.33 2.79
N ALA A 324 -52.71 1.16 2.39
CA ALA A 324 -53.89 1.04 1.51
C ALA A 324 -55.22 1.24 2.23
N THR A 325 -55.39 2.27 3.06
CA THR A 325 -56.72 2.57 3.60
C THR A 325 -57.37 3.74 2.83
N PRO A 326 -58.71 3.74 2.63
CA PRO A 326 -59.41 4.67 1.75
C PRO A 326 -59.38 6.16 2.16
N SER A 327 -58.78 6.51 3.28
CA SER A 327 -58.87 7.85 3.90
C SER A 327 -57.58 8.66 3.84
N GLY A 328 -56.85 8.66 2.71
CA GLY A 328 -55.77 9.62 2.47
C GLY A 328 -54.64 9.57 3.49
N LEU A 329 -53.92 8.48 3.56
CA LEU A 329 -53.03 8.13 4.69
C LEU A 329 -51.63 8.66 4.64
N PRO A 330 -50.97 8.71 5.81
CA PRO A 330 -49.59 9.17 5.92
C PRO A 330 -48.66 8.27 5.07
N ARG A 331 -47.88 8.91 4.21
CA ARG A 331 -46.75 8.27 3.54
C ARG A 331 -45.69 7.95 4.57
N THR A 332 -45.28 6.71 4.65
CA THR A 332 -44.16 6.29 5.48
C THR A 332 -42.94 6.21 4.61
N THR A 333 -41.86 6.89 5.02
CA THR A 333 -40.56 6.75 4.38
C THR A 333 -39.68 5.82 5.24
N ALA A 334 -39.17 4.79 4.61
CA ALA A 334 -38.20 3.88 5.22
C ALA A 334 -36.86 4.02 4.50
N VAL A 335 -35.78 4.15 5.27
CA VAL A 335 -34.42 4.24 4.77
C VAL A 335 -33.60 3.15 5.43
N ALA A 336 -33.09 2.19 4.66
CA ALA A 336 -32.12 1.19 5.13
C ALA A 336 -30.72 1.49 4.57
N SER A 337 -29.72 1.47 5.42
CA SER A 337 -28.34 1.72 5.05
C SER A 337 -27.44 0.62 5.56
N ASP A 338 -26.52 0.17 4.71
CA ASP A 338 -25.41 -0.71 5.02
C ASP A 338 -24.11 -0.01 4.67
N LEU A 339 -23.14 -0.08 5.56
CA LEU A 339 -21.78 0.45 5.39
C LEU A 339 -20.76 -0.62 5.77
N PHE A 340 -19.78 -0.82 4.89
CA PHE A 340 -18.62 -1.68 5.09
C PHE A 340 -17.39 -0.87 4.76
N ASP A 341 -16.63 -0.49 5.78
CA ASP A 341 -15.37 0.22 5.65
C ASP A 341 -14.22 -0.68 6.07
N SER A 342 -13.13 -0.63 5.33
CA SER A 342 -11.91 -1.35 5.64
C SER A 342 -10.69 -0.50 5.34
N THR A 343 -9.89 -0.22 6.36
CA THR A 343 -8.59 0.43 6.24
C THR A 343 -7.52 -0.60 6.52
N THR A 344 -6.56 -0.74 5.60
CA THR A 344 -5.36 -1.54 5.79
C THR A 344 -4.15 -0.63 5.80
N GLN A 345 -3.35 -0.69 6.87
CA GLN A 345 -2.09 0.03 7.00
C GLN A 345 -0.93 -0.96 7.02
N PHE A 346 0.06 -0.78 6.15
CA PHE A 346 1.31 -1.52 6.17
C PHE A 346 2.40 -0.69 6.83
N GLN A 347 3.16 -1.31 7.71
CA GLN A 347 4.33 -0.73 8.34
C GLN A 347 5.45 -1.75 8.37
N GLY A 348 6.60 -1.43 7.76
CA GLY A 348 7.68 -2.40 7.67
C GLY A 348 9.02 -1.85 7.26
N GLY A 349 10.06 -2.69 7.41
CA GLY A 349 11.38 -2.46 6.87
C GLY A 349 11.41 -2.73 5.37
N GLU A 350 11.96 -1.81 4.59
CA GLU A 350 12.13 -1.91 3.14
C GLU A 350 13.61 -2.05 2.79
N PHE A 351 13.93 -2.91 1.81
CA PHE A 351 15.25 -3.06 1.23
C PHE A 351 15.16 -3.35 -0.25
N GLY A 352 16.22 -3.04 -0.98
CA GLY A 352 16.21 -3.23 -2.42
C GLY A 352 17.47 -2.76 -3.12
N ILE A 353 17.39 -2.76 -4.43
CA ILE A 353 18.47 -2.37 -5.33
C ILE A 353 17.91 -1.38 -6.35
N ILE A 354 18.69 -0.34 -6.63
CA ILE A 354 18.45 0.60 -7.72
C ILE A 354 19.65 0.54 -8.64
N GLU A 355 19.41 0.32 -9.92
CA GLU A 355 20.44 0.34 -10.95
C GLU A 355 20.13 1.44 -11.95
N ARG A 356 21.16 2.19 -12.37
CA ARG A 356 21.04 3.23 -13.38
C ARG A 356 22.18 3.11 -14.37
N TRP A 357 21.82 3.11 -15.67
CA TRP A 357 22.74 3.12 -16.79
C TRP A 357 22.61 4.45 -17.54
N TRP A 358 23.72 5.03 -17.95
CA TRP A 358 23.75 6.29 -18.68
C TRP A 358 24.32 6.09 -20.09
N HIS A 359 23.70 6.78 -21.02
CA HIS A 359 24.24 6.97 -22.36
C HIS A 359 23.94 8.41 -22.79
N GLU A 360 24.97 9.25 -22.85
CA GLU A 360 24.84 10.68 -23.15
C GLU A 360 23.84 11.39 -22.20
N ARG A 361 22.72 11.88 -22.77
CA ARG A 361 21.65 12.56 -22.04
C ARG A 361 20.54 11.65 -21.53
N VAL A 362 20.61 10.39 -21.92
CA VAL A 362 19.59 9.41 -21.57
C VAL A 362 20.09 8.51 -20.43
N SER A 363 19.26 8.23 -19.47
CA SER A 363 19.53 7.19 -18.50
C SER A 363 18.34 6.25 -18.32
N LEU A 364 18.65 4.98 -18.15
CA LEU A 364 17.69 3.94 -17.80
C LEU A 364 17.88 3.60 -16.32
N GLN A 365 16.81 3.69 -15.53
CA GLN A 365 16.82 3.26 -14.15
C GLN A 365 15.89 2.07 -13.97
N VAL A 366 16.36 1.07 -13.24
CA VAL A 366 15.56 -0.08 -12.79
C VAL A 366 15.66 -0.15 -11.28
N LEU A 367 14.52 -0.34 -10.63
CA LEU A 367 14.46 -0.54 -9.19
C LEU A 367 13.69 -1.82 -8.83
N GLY A 368 14.16 -2.50 -7.81
CA GLY A 368 13.46 -3.61 -7.18
C GLY A 368 13.55 -3.47 -5.67
N LYS A 369 12.40 -3.42 -4.99
CA LYS A 369 12.33 -3.27 -3.54
C LYS A 369 11.36 -4.26 -2.93
N VAL A 370 11.65 -4.71 -1.73
CA VAL A 370 10.78 -5.57 -0.92
C VAL A 370 10.72 -4.99 0.49
N ALA A 371 9.50 -4.86 1.01
CA ALA A 371 9.28 -4.51 2.40
C ALA A 371 8.59 -5.66 3.14
N LEU A 372 9.03 -5.92 4.36
CA LEU A 372 8.48 -6.93 5.25
C LEU A 372 8.03 -6.26 6.54
N GLY A 373 6.82 -6.59 7.01
CA GLY A 373 6.27 -5.91 8.18
C GLY A 373 4.91 -6.41 8.59
N ALA A 374 4.11 -5.51 9.18
CA ALA A 374 2.75 -5.78 9.61
C ALA A 374 1.74 -5.07 8.72
N SER A 375 0.71 -5.79 8.30
CA SER A 375 -0.54 -5.24 7.77
C SER A 375 -1.55 -5.16 8.91
N ILE A 376 -1.93 -3.94 9.29
CA ILE A 376 -2.88 -3.62 10.36
C ILE A 376 -4.22 -3.31 9.70
N PHE A 377 -5.28 -3.95 10.16
CA PHE A 377 -6.62 -3.82 9.61
C PHE A 377 -7.53 -3.15 10.61
N ASP A 378 -8.27 -2.16 10.16
CA ASP A 378 -9.43 -1.59 10.85
C ASP A 378 -10.65 -1.77 9.96
N THR A 379 -11.60 -2.59 10.41
CA THR A 379 -12.83 -2.87 9.67
C THR A 379 -14.03 -2.43 10.47
N THR A 380 -14.87 -1.60 9.88
CA THR A 380 -16.12 -1.12 10.48
C THR A 380 -17.31 -1.57 9.62
N ILE A 381 -18.27 -2.24 10.24
CA ILE A 381 -19.54 -2.61 9.62
C ILE A 381 -20.66 -1.92 10.41
N ALA A 382 -21.49 -1.16 9.71
CA ALA A 382 -22.61 -0.46 10.31
C ALA A 382 -23.88 -0.59 9.45
N GLY A 383 -25.00 -0.91 10.10
CA GLY A 383 -26.32 -0.97 9.47
C GLY A 383 -27.35 -0.23 10.29
N SER A 384 -28.25 0.44 9.61
CA SER A 384 -29.39 1.10 10.25
C SER A 384 -30.62 1.09 9.36
N THR A 385 -31.79 1.05 9.97
CA THR A 385 -33.09 1.25 9.31
C THR A 385 -33.84 2.36 10.03
N THR A 386 -34.16 3.44 9.32
CA THR A 386 -34.92 4.58 9.83
C THR A 386 -36.29 4.60 9.20
N THR A 387 -37.32 4.66 10.00
CA THR A 387 -38.72 4.76 9.52
C THR A 387 -39.36 6.03 10.05
N SER A 388 -39.99 6.81 9.17
CA SER A 388 -40.67 8.02 9.58
C SER A 388 -41.77 7.70 10.60
N GLY A 389 -41.74 8.40 11.76
CA GLY A 389 -42.72 8.21 12.86
C GLY A 389 -42.31 7.18 13.91
N THR A 390 -41.38 6.27 13.66
CA THR A 390 -40.91 5.25 14.62
C THR A 390 -39.44 5.37 15.03
N GLY A 391 -38.64 6.12 14.24
CA GLY A 391 -37.21 6.37 14.56
C GLY A 391 -36.26 5.41 13.86
N THR A 392 -35.03 5.35 14.37
CA THR A 392 -33.91 4.55 13.82
C THR A 392 -33.68 3.31 14.68
N THR A 393 -33.54 2.17 14.03
CA THR A 393 -33.16 0.88 14.62
C THR A 393 -31.84 0.41 14.03
N ALA A 394 -31.06 -0.36 14.81
CA ALA A 394 -29.85 -1.00 14.31
C ALA A 394 -30.20 -2.13 13.34
N GLY A 395 -29.40 -2.25 12.28
CA GLY A 395 -29.55 -3.23 11.21
C GLY A 395 -30.09 -2.65 9.91
N GLY A 396 -29.38 -2.89 8.83
CA GLY A 396 -29.76 -2.65 7.45
C GLY A 396 -30.26 -3.94 6.80
N VAL A 397 -29.69 -4.32 5.65
CA VAL A 397 -29.98 -5.60 4.98
C VAL A 397 -28.84 -6.59 5.18
N LEU A 398 -27.61 -6.22 4.85
CA LEU A 398 -26.40 -7.06 4.97
C LEU A 398 -25.57 -6.73 6.22
N ALA A 399 -25.68 -5.51 6.73
CA ALA A 399 -25.07 -5.09 7.98
C ALA A 399 -26.12 -5.16 9.11
N GLN A 400 -26.08 -6.24 9.87
CA GLN A 400 -27.02 -6.56 10.95
C GLN A 400 -26.32 -6.45 12.31
N PRO A 401 -27.03 -6.40 13.44
CA PRO A 401 -26.42 -6.36 14.76
C PRO A 401 -25.41 -7.50 15.01
N THR A 402 -25.56 -8.65 14.35
CA THR A 402 -24.70 -9.82 14.48
C THR A 402 -23.31 -9.67 13.85
N ASN A 403 -23.14 -8.81 12.85
CA ASN A 403 -21.82 -8.54 12.23
C ASN A 403 -21.36 -7.09 12.38
N SER A 404 -22.20 -6.17 12.88
CA SER A 404 -21.85 -4.77 13.07
C SER A 404 -20.81 -4.54 14.16
N GLY A 405 -20.12 -3.40 14.06
CA GLY A 405 -19.08 -2.94 14.97
C GLY A 405 -17.76 -2.71 14.28
N SER A 406 -16.79 -2.17 15.04
CA SER A 406 -15.42 -1.93 14.57
C SER A 406 -14.48 -2.96 15.17
N ARG A 407 -13.56 -3.46 14.36
CA ARG A 407 -12.60 -4.51 14.73
C ARG A 407 -11.25 -4.22 14.14
N ALA A 408 -10.22 -4.32 14.99
CA ALA A 408 -8.82 -4.18 14.58
C ALA A 408 -8.12 -5.54 14.68
N SER A 409 -7.23 -5.80 13.73
CA SER A 409 -6.35 -6.98 13.74
C SER A 409 -5.08 -6.68 12.95
N ALA A 410 -4.05 -7.50 13.12
CA ALA A 410 -2.81 -7.38 12.38
C ALA A 410 -2.31 -8.75 11.94
N LEU A 411 -1.76 -8.80 10.73
CA LEU A 411 -1.09 -9.98 10.17
C LEU A 411 0.27 -9.58 9.59
N PHE A 412 1.14 -10.56 9.42
CA PHE A 412 2.36 -10.36 8.65
C PHE A 412 2.01 -10.01 7.19
N GLY A 413 2.71 -9.01 6.65
CA GLY A 413 2.56 -8.54 5.29
C GLY A 413 3.91 -8.39 4.59
N ALA A 414 3.90 -8.52 3.28
CA ALA A 414 5.01 -8.24 2.40
C ALA A 414 4.55 -7.31 1.27
N VAL A 415 5.41 -6.35 0.91
CA VAL A 415 5.19 -5.43 -0.20
C VAL A 415 6.35 -5.56 -1.16
N GLY A 416 6.08 -5.75 -2.45
CA GLY A 416 7.05 -5.73 -3.53
C GLY A 416 6.83 -4.51 -4.41
N GLU A 417 7.90 -3.81 -4.80
CA GLU A 417 7.86 -2.72 -5.77
C GLU A 417 8.93 -2.96 -6.83
N PHE A 418 8.49 -2.94 -8.08
CA PHE A 418 9.35 -2.96 -9.26
C PHE A 418 9.09 -1.69 -10.08
N GLY A 419 10.17 -1.05 -10.55
CA GLY A 419 10.06 0.14 -11.38
C GLY A 419 11.12 0.14 -12.47
N ILE A 420 10.75 0.74 -13.59
CA ILE A 420 11.65 1.04 -14.69
C ILE A 420 11.36 2.46 -15.18
N SER A 421 12.38 3.28 -15.34
CA SER A 421 12.24 4.63 -15.90
C SER A 421 13.30 4.94 -16.92
N LEU A 422 12.92 5.71 -17.92
CA LEU A 422 13.79 6.33 -18.90
C LEU A 422 13.84 7.82 -18.60
N ASP A 423 15.01 8.34 -18.27
CA ASP A 423 15.21 9.73 -17.91
C ASP A 423 15.99 10.44 -19.02
N TYR A 424 15.64 11.70 -19.29
CA TYR A 424 16.33 12.57 -20.24
C TYR A 424 16.78 13.84 -19.56
N ALA A 425 18.09 14.14 -19.63
CA ALA A 425 18.67 15.35 -19.09
C ALA A 425 18.31 16.56 -19.98
N LEU A 426 17.38 17.40 -19.51
CA LEU A 426 16.97 18.65 -20.16
C LEU A 426 18.10 19.67 -20.09
N TRP A 427 18.68 19.84 -18.90
CA TRP A 427 19.89 20.61 -18.60
C TRP A 427 20.59 20.00 -17.37
N ALA A 428 21.74 20.54 -16.99
CA ALA A 428 22.61 19.96 -15.97
C ALA A 428 21.93 19.64 -14.61
N GLN A 429 20.82 20.30 -14.30
CA GLN A 429 20.14 20.21 -13.00
C GLN A 429 18.74 19.60 -13.09
N CYS A 430 18.21 19.41 -14.30
CA CYS A 430 16.84 18.97 -14.49
C CYS A 430 16.77 17.79 -15.44
N ARG A 431 16.02 16.78 -15.04
CA ARG A 431 15.72 15.59 -15.83
C ARG A 431 14.21 15.42 -15.93
N ALA A 432 13.75 15.05 -17.12
CA ALA A 432 12.40 14.55 -17.34
C ALA A 432 12.44 13.03 -17.37
N SER A 433 11.45 12.38 -16.83
CA SER A 433 11.34 10.93 -16.78
C SER A 433 10.00 10.43 -17.29
N VAL A 434 10.02 9.30 -17.93
CA VAL A 434 8.86 8.44 -18.18
C VAL A 434 9.17 7.06 -17.64
N GLY A 435 8.27 6.52 -16.83
CA GLY A 435 8.50 5.25 -16.16
C GLY A 435 7.24 4.43 -16.01
N TYR A 436 7.44 3.23 -15.52
CA TYR A 436 6.41 2.30 -15.14
C TYR A 436 6.73 1.75 -13.77
N THR A 437 5.70 1.64 -12.90
CA THR A 437 5.82 1.05 -11.57
C THR A 437 4.78 -0.05 -11.41
N PHE A 438 5.18 -1.15 -10.81
CA PHE A 438 4.34 -2.22 -10.31
C PHE A 438 4.56 -2.36 -8.80
N LEU A 439 3.49 -2.27 -8.03
CA LEU A 439 3.45 -2.45 -6.58
C LEU A 439 2.52 -3.61 -6.25
N TRP A 440 2.99 -4.53 -5.44
CA TRP A 440 2.23 -5.68 -4.94
C TRP A 440 2.26 -5.70 -3.41
N TRP A 441 1.14 -6.02 -2.79
CA TRP A 441 0.98 -6.11 -1.33
C TRP A 441 0.22 -7.40 -1.00
N SER A 442 0.84 -8.29 -0.22
CA SER A 442 0.39 -9.67 -0.01
C SER A 442 -0.89 -9.81 0.82
N THR A 443 -1.16 -8.85 1.71
CA THR A 443 -2.18 -9.05 2.75
C THR A 443 -2.92 -7.75 3.02
N VAL A 444 -4.10 -7.60 2.42
CA VAL A 444 -5.00 -6.46 2.59
C VAL A 444 -6.41 -6.94 2.94
N SER A 445 -7.12 -6.14 3.71
CA SER A 445 -8.55 -6.30 3.96
C SER A 445 -9.34 -5.40 3.00
N ARG A 446 -10.25 -5.99 2.22
CA ARG A 446 -11.10 -5.27 1.26
C ARG A 446 -12.53 -5.23 1.77
N ALA A 447 -13.20 -4.08 1.68
CA ALA A 447 -14.57 -3.89 2.17
C ALA A 447 -15.56 -4.91 1.58
N GLY A 448 -15.48 -5.15 0.25
CA GLY A 448 -16.35 -6.12 -0.42
C GLY A 448 -16.18 -7.55 0.07
N ALA A 449 -14.97 -7.92 0.51
CA ALA A 449 -14.70 -9.26 1.03
C ALA A 449 -15.29 -9.50 2.44
N GLN A 450 -15.59 -8.43 3.18
CA GLN A 450 -16.17 -8.51 4.53
C GLN A 450 -17.68 -8.69 4.50
N ILE A 451 -18.32 -8.60 3.33
CA ILE A 451 -19.77 -8.76 3.18
C ILE A 451 -20.15 -10.24 3.26
N ASP A 452 -20.89 -10.62 4.31
CA ASP A 452 -21.53 -11.92 4.42
C ASP A 452 -22.97 -11.82 3.89
N ARG A 453 -23.26 -12.56 2.81
CA ARG A 453 -24.60 -12.60 2.21
C ARG A 453 -25.58 -13.52 2.93
N GLN A 454 -25.09 -14.40 3.84
CA GLN A 454 -25.97 -15.22 4.64
C GLN A 454 -26.61 -14.38 5.74
N VAL A 455 -27.90 -14.11 5.62
CA VAL A 455 -28.65 -13.27 6.56
C VAL A 455 -29.78 -14.06 7.17
N ASN A 456 -29.89 -13.99 8.50
CA ASN A 456 -31.05 -14.50 9.20
C ASN A 456 -32.18 -13.44 9.17
N PRO A 457 -33.25 -13.65 8.40
CA PRO A 457 -34.27 -12.62 8.20
C PRO A 457 -35.10 -12.33 9.47
N THR A 458 -35.01 -13.16 10.52
CA THR A 458 -35.74 -12.90 11.77
C THR A 458 -35.27 -11.66 12.51
N GLN A 459 -34.04 -11.18 12.21
CA GLN A 459 -33.50 -9.98 12.84
C GLN A 459 -33.73 -8.71 12.00
N PHE A 460 -34.34 -8.79 10.83
CA PHE A 460 -34.74 -7.56 10.14
C PHE A 460 -35.64 -6.71 11.04
N PRO A 461 -35.33 -5.40 11.21
CA PRO A 461 -36.10 -4.55 12.10
C PRO A 461 -37.61 -4.57 11.81
N PRO A 462 -38.45 -4.67 12.83
CA PRO A 462 -38.21 -4.65 14.27
C PRO A 462 -37.98 -6.04 14.88
N GLY A 463 -37.62 -7.06 14.09
CA GLY A 463 -37.49 -8.44 14.54
C GLY A 463 -36.36 -8.68 15.52
N THR A 464 -36.44 -9.82 16.19
CA THR A 464 -35.39 -10.32 17.10
C THR A 464 -34.79 -11.59 16.54
N LEU A 465 -33.49 -11.78 16.76
CA LEU A 465 -32.76 -12.95 16.26
C LEU A 465 -33.32 -14.25 16.85
N VAL A 466 -33.73 -15.17 15.96
CA VAL A 466 -34.13 -16.54 16.27
C VAL A 466 -33.37 -17.48 15.33
N GLY A 467 -32.55 -18.39 15.86
CA GLY A 467 -31.73 -19.31 15.06
C GLY A 467 -30.29 -18.80 14.84
N PRO A 468 -29.65 -19.15 13.69
CA PRO A 468 -28.24 -18.85 13.46
C PRO A 468 -27.95 -17.34 13.46
N ALA A 469 -26.88 -16.92 14.15
CA ALA A 469 -26.41 -15.53 14.17
C ALA A 469 -25.67 -15.22 12.85
N ARG A 470 -26.45 -14.80 11.86
CA ARG A 470 -25.99 -14.43 10.51
C ARG A 470 -26.62 -13.10 10.09
N PRO A 471 -25.89 -12.24 9.38
CA PRO A 471 -24.52 -12.37 8.89
C PRO A 471 -23.50 -12.41 10.02
N ALA A 472 -22.37 -13.07 9.76
CA ALA A 472 -21.27 -13.15 10.71
C ALA A 472 -20.06 -12.36 10.18
N TRP A 473 -19.34 -11.75 11.09
CA TRP A 473 -18.05 -11.15 10.74
C TRP A 473 -16.98 -12.23 10.68
N THR A 474 -16.18 -12.22 9.62
CA THR A 474 -15.01 -13.07 9.47
C THR A 474 -13.93 -12.27 8.75
N GLN A 475 -12.75 -12.12 9.36
CA GLN A 475 -11.63 -11.45 8.71
C GLN A 475 -11.24 -12.19 7.44
N ARG A 476 -11.36 -11.50 6.30
CA ARG A 476 -10.93 -12.02 5.00
C ARG A 476 -9.89 -11.07 4.43
N THR A 477 -8.80 -11.65 3.96
CA THR A 477 -7.71 -10.93 3.34
C THR A 477 -7.46 -11.44 1.93
N SER A 478 -6.88 -10.59 1.10
CA SER A 478 -6.44 -10.91 -0.26
C SER A 478 -5.14 -10.18 -0.54
N ASP A 479 -4.53 -10.47 -1.68
CA ASP A 479 -3.49 -9.61 -2.24
C ASP A 479 -4.08 -8.37 -2.91
N PHE A 480 -3.20 -7.38 -3.10
CA PHE A 480 -3.49 -6.12 -3.78
C PHE A 480 -2.33 -5.78 -4.71
N TRP A 481 -2.62 -5.18 -5.84
CA TRP A 481 -1.60 -4.59 -6.69
C TRP A 481 -2.04 -3.23 -7.24
N ALA A 482 -1.04 -2.38 -7.51
CA ALA A 482 -1.20 -1.13 -8.24
C ALA A 482 -0.07 -1.01 -9.26
N GLN A 483 -0.38 -0.55 -10.47
CA GLN A 483 0.60 -0.45 -11.54
C GLN A 483 0.23 0.65 -12.52
N GLY A 484 1.24 1.27 -13.14
CA GLY A 484 0.97 2.24 -14.19
C GLY A 484 2.16 3.07 -14.59
N ILE A 485 1.87 4.11 -15.36
CA ILE A 485 2.85 5.01 -15.94
C ILE A 485 3.12 6.16 -14.98
N ASN A 486 4.39 6.57 -14.92
CA ASN A 486 4.86 7.75 -14.19
C ASN A 486 5.44 8.74 -15.18
N LEU A 487 5.13 10.02 -15.03
CA LEU A 487 5.73 11.13 -15.75
C LEU A 487 6.34 12.09 -14.74
N GLY A 488 7.64 12.26 -14.77
CA GLY A 488 8.36 12.94 -13.71
C GLY A 488 9.30 14.05 -14.17
N LEU A 489 9.59 14.93 -13.22
CA LEU A 489 10.67 15.92 -13.31
C LEU A 489 11.49 15.84 -12.03
N GLU A 490 12.80 15.71 -12.18
CA GLU A 490 13.79 15.75 -11.09
C GLU A 490 14.63 17.02 -11.22
N TYR A 491 14.83 17.71 -10.12
CA TYR A 491 15.70 18.88 -10.05
C TYR A 491 16.74 18.69 -8.94
N GLN A 492 18.00 18.89 -9.29
CA GLN A 492 19.12 18.87 -8.35
C GLN A 492 19.64 20.30 -8.15
N PHE A 493 19.70 20.73 -6.91
CA PHE A 493 20.13 22.09 -6.54
C PHE A 493 21.63 22.30 -6.69
#